data_dd64b4b47cff13bc7f7667389b4928ff
#
_entry.id   dd64b4b47cff13bc7f7667389b4928ff
#
_cell.length_a   1.000
_cell.length_b   1.000
_cell.length_c   1.000
_cell.angle_alpha   90.00
_cell.angle_beta   90.00
_cell.angle_gamma   90.00
#
_symmetry.space_group_name_H-M   'P 1'
#
loop_
_entity.id
_entity.type
_entity.pdbx_description
1 polymer ?
#
loop_
_entity_poly.entity_id
_entity_poly.type
_entity_poly.pdbx_seq_one_letter_code
_entity_poly.pdbx_strand_id
1 'polypeptide(L)'
;MLPLAILPAAPYIAERTARSNRVAGHSQFKNIMHRKGAQDARRARQFAKLIREITVAARQGLPDPGSNPRLRAAMAAARTANMTRDTIERAIKKASGAGGGDDYVEVRYEGYGPAGVAVIVEALTDNRNRTASDIRAAFGKHGGSLGETNSVAFLFARLGVIRYLPGAASADAMLEAAIEAGAENVASDASGHEITTAIDDLFAVRDSLEARFGAPESARFDWRPTTQVTLDEDRAAAVLKLLDALDDNDDVQNVYANFDIPEEVMARLA
;
A
#
# COMPACT_ATOMS: atom_id res chain seq x y z
N MET A 1 13.29 -61.24 -16.51
CA MET A 1 12.37 -60.10 -16.47
C MET A 1 12.19 -59.70 -15.02
N LEU A 2 12.91 -58.68 -14.58
CA LEU A 2 12.82 -58.11 -13.23
C LEU A 2 11.95 -56.86 -13.30
N PRO A 3 11.02 -56.59 -12.40
CA PRO A 3 10.20 -55.41 -12.42
C PRO A 3 10.98 -54.18 -11.95
N LEU A 4 10.85 -53.09 -12.71
CA LEU A 4 11.40 -51.78 -12.41
C LEU A 4 10.70 -51.21 -11.17
N ALA A 5 11.44 -51.04 -10.09
CA ALA A 5 10.94 -50.38 -8.88
C ALA A 5 10.84 -48.88 -9.14
N ILE A 6 9.62 -48.35 -9.11
CA ILE A 6 9.32 -46.92 -9.13
C ILE A 6 9.66 -46.37 -7.73
N LEU A 7 10.74 -45.62 -7.63
CA LEU A 7 11.07 -44.82 -6.45
C LEU A 7 10.07 -43.63 -6.36
N PRO A 8 9.48 -43.38 -5.19
CA PRO A 8 8.70 -42.18 -5.01
C PRO A 8 9.60 -40.95 -5.04
N ALA A 9 9.21 -39.96 -5.84
CA ALA A 9 9.85 -38.65 -5.87
C ALA A 9 9.74 -38.01 -4.47
N ALA A 10 10.89 -37.80 -3.83
CA ALA A 10 10.95 -37.01 -2.60
C ALA A 10 10.46 -35.58 -2.87
N PRO A 11 9.67 -34.98 -1.96
CA PRO A 11 9.31 -33.59 -2.10
C PRO A 11 10.58 -32.76 -1.97
N TYR A 12 10.87 -31.98 -3.01
CA TYR A 12 11.92 -30.97 -3.00
C TYR A 12 11.44 -29.82 -2.09
N ILE A 13 11.62 -30.02 -0.78
CA ILE A 13 11.56 -28.93 0.19
C ILE A 13 12.86 -28.16 0.00
N ALA A 14 12.80 -27.15 -0.85
CA ALA A 14 13.83 -26.12 -0.88
C ALA A 14 13.85 -25.48 0.51
N GLU A 15 14.91 -25.73 1.27
CA GLU A 15 15.32 -24.89 2.38
C GLU A 15 15.58 -23.46 1.86
N ARG A 16 14.51 -22.71 1.63
CA ARG A 16 14.60 -21.26 1.66
C ARG A 16 14.81 -20.90 3.12
N THR A 17 16.09 -20.81 3.51
CA THR A 17 16.49 -20.03 4.67
C THR A 17 15.57 -18.83 4.76
N ALA A 18 14.80 -18.78 5.85
CA ALA A 18 13.97 -17.65 6.22
C ALA A 18 14.89 -16.43 6.41
N ARG A 19 15.28 -15.80 5.31
CA ARG A 19 15.58 -14.38 5.34
C ARG A 19 14.28 -13.75 5.69
N SER A 20 14.17 -13.27 6.93
CA SER A 20 13.13 -12.40 7.41
C SER A 20 12.75 -11.47 6.24
N ASN A 21 11.59 -11.71 5.63
CA ASN A 21 10.98 -10.77 4.70
C ASN A 21 10.48 -9.61 5.57
N ARG A 22 11.42 -8.86 6.14
CA ARG A 22 11.12 -7.58 6.76
C ARG A 22 10.40 -6.79 5.70
N VAL A 23 9.25 -6.27 6.05
CA VAL A 23 8.43 -5.36 5.26
C VAL A 23 9.32 -4.20 4.82
N ALA A 24 10.03 -4.41 3.71
CA ALA A 24 11.10 -3.55 3.27
C ALA A 24 10.54 -2.35 2.51
N GLY A 25 11.23 -1.24 2.56
CA GLY A 25 11.03 -0.06 1.75
C GLY A 25 9.83 0.79 2.15
N HIS A 26 8.61 0.37 1.85
CA HIS A 26 7.43 1.23 2.00
C HIS A 26 7.06 1.54 3.46
N SER A 27 7.14 0.56 4.36
CA SER A 27 6.92 0.79 5.81
C SER A 27 8.06 1.57 6.44
N GLN A 28 9.31 1.33 6.00
CA GLN A 28 10.47 2.08 6.45
C GLN A 28 10.40 3.54 5.98
N PHE A 29 10.02 3.78 4.72
CA PHE A 29 9.80 5.12 4.17
C PHE A 29 8.78 5.90 4.98
N LYS A 30 7.60 5.34 5.28
CA LYS A 30 6.59 5.99 6.12
C LYS A 30 7.12 6.34 7.51
N ASN A 31 7.93 5.48 8.11
CA ASN A 31 8.52 5.75 9.43
C ASN A 31 9.53 6.89 9.41
N ILE A 32 10.30 7.08 8.32
CA ILE A 32 11.22 8.20 8.16
C ILE A 32 10.44 9.50 7.96
N MET A 33 9.42 9.49 7.12
CA MET A 33 8.55 10.63 6.84
C MET A 33 7.89 11.19 8.10
N HIS A 34 7.57 10.35 9.07
CA HIS A 34 6.95 10.78 10.33
C HIS A 34 7.86 11.62 11.23
N ARG A 35 9.18 11.67 10.98
CA ARG A 35 10.13 12.35 11.86
C ARG A 35 10.44 13.81 11.51
N LYS A 36 10.15 14.29 10.30
CA LYS A 36 10.53 15.66 9.86
C LYS A 36 9.33 16.54 9.53
N GLY A 37 9.00 17.46 10.43
CA GLY A 37 8.38 18.78 10.22
C GLY A 37 6.92 18.84 9.68
N ALA A 38 6.19 19.87 10.11
CA ALA A 38 4.86 20.27 9.63
C ALA A 38 3.75 19.21 9.79
N GLN A 39 3.54 18.74 11.01
CA GLN A 39 2.49 17.78 11.34
C GLN A 39 1.10 18.21 10.84
N ASP A 40 0.79 19.51 10.92
CA ASP A 40 -0.52 20.03 10.51
C ASP A 40 -0.71 20.00 8.97
N ALA A 41 0.31 20.37 8.20
CA ALA A 41 0.23 20.33 6.74
C ALA A 41 0.11 18.88 6.22
N ARG A 42 0.85 17.94 6.83
CA ARG A 42 0.74 16.51 6.51
C ARG A 42 -0.62 15.95 6.85
N ARG A 43 -1.16 16.32 8.01
CA ARG A 43 -2.50 15.92 8.43
C ARG A 43 -3.58 16.46 7.48
N ALA A 44 -3.45 17.72 7.06
CA ALA A 44 -4.37 18.31 6.09
C ALA A 44 -4.34 17.56 4.75
N ARG A 45 -3.16 17.24 4.22
CA ARG A 45 -3.00 16.43 3.00
C ARG A 45 -3.56 15.02 3.16
N GLN A 46 -3.26 14.35 4.25
CA GLN A 46 -3.82 13.03 4.54
C GLN A 46 -5.36 13.08 4.55
N PHE A 47 -5.93 14.10 5.16
CA PHE A 47 -7.38 14.30 5.17
C PHE A 47 -7.94 14.54 3.76
N ALA A 48 -7.25 15.35 2.94
CA ALA A 48 -7.66 15.57 1.55
C ALA A 48 -7.66 14.27 0.74
N LYS A 49 -6.62 13.46 0.85
CA LYS A 49 -6.53 12.13 0.21
C LYS A 49 -7.67 11.20 0.66
N LEU A 50 -7.94 11.12 1.95
CA LEU A 50 -9.01 10.29 2.50
C LEU A 50 -10.40 10.77 2.07
N ILE A 51 -10.65 12.09 2.05
CA ILE A 51 -11.91 12.65 1.55
C ILE A 51 -12.12 12.32 0.08
N ARG A 52 -11.07 12.41 -0.74
CA ARG A 52 -11.11 12.06 -2.16
C ARG A 52 -11.42 10.57 -2.35
N GLU A 53 -10.76 9.69 -1.61
CA GLU A 53 -11.02 8.24 -1.64
C GLU A 53 -12.46 7.91 -1.22
N ILE A 54 -12.99 8.52 -0.15
CA ILE A 54 -14.38 8.37 0.28
C ILE A 54 -15.34 8.83 -0.84
N THR A 55 -15.04 9.97 -1.47
CA THR A 55 -15.88 10.54 -2.55
C THR A 55 -15.92 9.59 -3.75
N VAL A 56 -14.77 9.08 -4.17
CA VAL A 56 -14.67 8.13 -5.30
C VAL A 56 -15.36 6.82 -4.97
N ALA A 57 -15.12 6.26 -3.79
CA ALA A 57 -15.74 5.01 -3.36
C ALA A 57 -17.27 5.11 -3.30
N ALA A 58 -17.80 6.21 -2.77
CA ALA A 58 -19.25 6.45 -2.70
C ALA A 58 -19.88 6.69 -4.07
N ARG A 59 -19.12 7.22 -5.04
CA ARG A 59 -19.61 7.55 -6.39
C ARG A 59 -19.55 6.38 -7.35
N GLN A 60 -18.50 5.59 -7.29
CA GLN A 60 -18.32 4.38 -8.13
C GLN A 60 -19.12 3.18 -7.65
N GLY A 61 -19.52 3.20 -6.38
CA GLY A 61 -20.35 2.16 -5.76
C GLY A 61 -21.62 2.74 -5.15
N LEU A 62 -22.19 2.00 -4.19
CA LEU A 62 -23.31 2.50 -3.39
C LEU A 62 -22.79 3.42 -2.27
N PRO A 63 -23.51 4.52 -1.93
CA PRO A 63 -23.12 5.41 -0.83
C PRO A 63 -23.45 4.84 0.56
N ASP A 64 -23.60 3.52 0.63
CA ASP A 64 -23.85 2.76 1.85
C ASP A 64 -22.64 1.87 2.17
N PRO A 65 -21.96 2.07 3.30
CA PRO A 65 -20.80 1.25 3.68
C PRO A 65 -21.15 -0.21 3.94
N GLY A 66 -22.41 -0.55 4.21
CA GLY A 66 -22.86 -1.94 4.34
C GLY A 66 -22.73 -2.72 3.05
N SER A 67 -23.00 -2.05 1.93
CA SER A 67 -23.03 -2.63 0.58
C SER A 67 -21.79 -2.26 -0.27
N ASN A 68 -20.88 -1.43 0.26
CA ASN A 68 -19.70 -0.94 -0.46
C ASN A 68 -18.42 -1.19 0.35
N PRO A 69 -17.70 -2.29 0.09
CA PRO A 69 -16.48 -2.65 0.82
C PRO A 69 -15.36 -1.59 0.70
N ARG A 70 -15.22 -0.92 -0.47
CA ARG A 70 -14.25 0.15 -0.68
C ARG A 70 -14.57 1.37 0.19
N LEU A 71 -15.83 1.78 0.24
CA LEU A 71 -16.28 2.88 1.08
C LEU A 71 -16.07 2.56 2.56
N ARG A 72 -16.37 1.33 2.99
CA ARG A 72 -16.15 0.87 4.36
C ARG A 72 -14.68 0.97 4.74
N ALA A 73 -13.77 0.52 3.89
CA ALA A 73 -12.33 0.60 4.10
C ALA A 73 -11.84 2.07 4.17
N ALA A 74 -12.29 2.93 3.26
CA ALA A 74 -11.96 4.35 3.25
C ALA A 74 -12.46 5.07 4.52
N MET A 75 -13.66 4.76 4.99
CA MET A 75 -14.21 5.29 6.25
C MET A 75 -13.43 4.80 7.48
N ALA A 76 -13.00 3.54 7.51
CA ALA A 76 -12.17 3.00 8.58
C ALA A 76 -10.82 3.74 8.63
N ALA A 77 -10.14 3.90 7.51
CA ALA A 77 -8.90 4.66 7.40
C ALA A 77 -9.06 6.13 7.85
N ALA A 78 -10.17 6.78 7.49
CA ALA A 78 -10.47 8.14 7.92
C ALA A 78 -10.67 8.25 9.45
N ARG A 79 -11.34 7.27 10.06
CA ARG A 79 -11.50 7.20 11.52
C ARG A 79 -10.17 6.98 12.24
N THR A 80 -9.33 6.09 11.73
CA THR A 80 -7.97 5.85 12.25
C THR A 80 -7.12 7.12 12.19
N ALA A 81 -7.29 7.94 11.14
CA ALA A 81 -6.66 9.26 11.02
C ALA A 81 -7.31 10.35 11.92
N ASN A 82 -8.26 10.00 12.77
CA ASN A 82 -9.02 10.92 13.62
C ASN A 82 -9.85 11.97 12.83
N MET A 83 -10.37 11.60 11.67
CA MET A 83 -11.33 12.42 10.94
C MET A 83 -12.70 12.35 11.63
N THR A 84 -13.37 13.50 11.76
CA THR A 84 -14.68 13.55 12.42
C THR A 84 -15.76 12.86 11.56
N ARG A 85 -16.73 12.25 12.23
CA ARG A 85 -17.87 11.60 11.58
C ARG A 85 -18.60 12.53 10.62
N ASP A 86 -18.83 13.78 11.04
CA ASP A 86 -19.49 14.80 10.23
C ASP A 86 -18.74 15.11 8.91
N THR A 87 -17.40 15.12 8.95
CA THR A 87 -16.58 15.31 7.74
C THR A 87 -16.73 14.13 6.78
N ILE A 88 -16.73 12.90 7.30
CA ILE A 88 -16.92 11.67 6.51
C ILE A 88 -18.32 11.68 5.87
N GLU A 89 -19.37 11.94 6.65
CA GLU A 89 -20.75 11.97 6.15
C GLU A 89 -20.97 13.05 5.10
N ARG A 90 -20.34 14.23 5.27
CA ARG A 90 -20.38 15.30 4.25
C ARG A 90 -19.72 14.89 2.94
N ALA A 91 -18.59 14.17 2.99
CA ALA A 91 -17.92 13.67 1.80
C ALA A 91 -18.80 12.66 1.03
N ILE A 92 -19.44 11.73 1.73
CA ILE A 92 -20.38 10.76 1.16
C ILE A 92 -21.59 11.48 0.54
N LYS A 93 -22.19 12.42 1.28
CA LYS A 93 -23.34 13.21 0.80
C LYS A 93 -23.01 14.03 -0.45
N LYS A 94 -21.83 14.66 -0.49
CA LYS A 94 -21.34 15.41 -1.66
C LYS A 94 -21.20 14.50 -2.87
N ALA A 95 -20.69 13.27 -2.67
CA ALA A 95 -20.52 12.29 -3.74
C ALA A 95 -21.85 11.79 -4.32
N SER A 96 -22.90 11.67 -3.49
CA SER A 96 -24.21 11.12 -3.84
C SER A 96 -25.18 12.15 -4.37
N GLY A 97 -24.88 13.45 -4.25
CA GLY A 97 -25.77 14.56 -4.62
C GLY A 97 -25.78 14.84 -6.11
N ALA A 98 -26.93 15.33 -6.64
CA ALA A 98 -27.12 15.72 -8.03
C ALA A 98 -26.26 16.93 -8.49
N GLY A 99 -25.46 17.50 -7.61
CA GLY A 99 -24.68 18.73 -7.84
C GLY A 99 -23.25 18.51 -8.32
N GLY A 100 -22.91 17.34 -8.86
CA GLY A 100 -21.63 17.09 -9.56
C GLY A 100 -20.40 17.46 -8.71
N GLY A 101 -19.96 16.58 -7.82
CA GLY A 101 -18.58 16.65 -7.29
C GLY A 101 -17.57 16.41 -8.40
N ASP A 102 -16.30 16.75 -8.18
CA ASP A 102 -15.23 16.55 -9.13
C ASP A 102 -15.21 15.10 -9.66
N ASP A 103 -15.09 14.91 -10.97
CA ASP A 103 -15.04 13.60 -11.63
C ASP A 103 -13.62 13.03 -11.51
N TYR A 104 -13.32 12.50 -10.33
CA TYR A 104 -12.04 11.84 -10.11
C TYR A 104 -11.93 10.54 -10.89
N VAL A 105 -10.80 10.37 -11.57
CA VAL A 105 -10.41 9.15 -12.25
C VAL A 105 -9.15 8.59 -11.60
N GLU A 106 -9.10 7.26 -11.53
CA GLU A 106 -7.90 6.55 -11.10
C GLU A 106 -6.88 6.52 -12.22
N VAL A 107 -5.65 6.92 -11.92
CA VAL A 107 -4.54 6.88 -12.88
C VAL A 107 -3.33 6.29 -12.18
N ARG A 108 -2.65 5.37 -12.87
CA ARG A 108 -1.37 4.84 -12.42
C ARG A 108 -0.27 5.40 -13.31
N TYR A 109 0.78 5.92 -12.68
CA TYR A 109 2.00 6.36 -13.32
C TYR A 109 3.15 5.47 -12.89
N GLU A 110 4.07 5.24 -13.80
CA GLU A 110 5.20 4.35 -13.62
C GLU A 110 6.48 5.02 -14.09
N GLY A 111 7.58 4.78 -13.41
CA GLY A 111 8.86 5.37 -13.79
C GLY A 111 10.03 4.85 -12.97
N TYR A 112 11.20 5.34 -13.33
CA TYR A 112 12.43 5.04 -12.62
C TYR A 112 12.94 6.28 -11.90
N GLY A 113 13.18 6.16 -10.61
CA GLY A 113 13.85 7.15 -9.78
C GLY A 113 15.36 7.03 -9.83
N PRO A 114 16.05 7.81 -8.99
CA PRO A 114 17.51 7.70 -8.83
C PRO A 114 17.95 6.26 -8.58
N ALA A 115 19.16 5.91 -9.01
CA ALA A 115 19.75 4.58 -8.88
C ALA A 115 18.96 3.45 -9.58
N GLY A 116 18.03 3.77 -10.50
CA GLY A 116 17.21 2.77 -11.18
C GLY A 116 16.10 2.18 -10.32
N VAL A 117 15.72 2.83 -9.24
CA VAL A 117 14.60 2.39 -8.40
C VAL A 117 13.31 2.53 -9.18
N ALA A 118 12.59 1.42 -9.33
CA ALA A 118 11.26 1.40 -9.94
C ALA A 118 10.23 2.01 -9.00
N VAL A 119 9.37 2.89 -9.53
CA VAL A 119 8.35 3.59 -8.76
C VAL A 119 7.01 3.49 -9.45
N ILE A 120 5.98 3.08 -8.69
CA ILE A 120 4.56 3.12 -9.07
C ILE A 120 3.89 4.22 -8.27
N VAL A 121 3.12 5.06 -8.94
CA VAL A 121 2.33 6.15 -8.33
C VAL A 121 0.86 5.95 -8.68
N GLU A 122 0.02 5.77 -7.69
CA GLU A 122 -1.43 5.74 -7.85
C GLU A 122 -2.01 7.11 -7.50
N ALA A 123 -2.81 7.65 -8.39
CA ALA A 123 -3.43 8.96 -8.22
C ALA A 123 -4.94 8.93 -8.47
N LEU A 124 -5.65 9.80 -7.75
CA LEU A 124 -7.04 10.14 -7.99
C LEU A 124 -7.09 11.60 -8.43
N THR A 125 -7.45 11.85 -9.68
CA THR A 125 -7.38 13.20 -10.26
C THR A 125 -8.62 13.55 -11.05
N ASP A 126 -9.00 14.80 -11.00
CA ASP A 126 -9.98 15.44 -11.87
C ASP A 126 -9.35 15.97 -13.17
N ASN A 127 -8.00 16.01 -13.26
CA ASN A 127 -7.27 16.51 -14.42
C ASN A 127 -5.99 15.70 -14.69
N ARG A 128 -6.12 14.63 -15.52
CA ARG A 128 -5.04 13.72 -15.88
C ARG A 128 -3.80 14.41 -16.46
N ASN A 129 -3.99 15.48 -17.24
CA ASN A 129 -2.89 16.18 -17.90
C ASN A 129 -2.07 17.00 -16.89
N ARG A 130 -2.73 17.69 -15.97
CA ARG A 130 -2.09 18.41 -14.87
C ARG A 130 -1.26 17.43 -14.04
N THR A 131 -1.88 16.37 -13.54
CA THR A 131 -1.21 15.39 -12.68
C THR A 131 -0.04 14.71 -13.38
N ALA A 132 -0.19 14.34 -14.68
CA ALA A 132 0.91 13.78 -15.46
C ALA A 132 2.10 14.74 -15.59
N SER A 133 1.82 16.04 -15.77
CA SER A 133 2.85 17.09 -15.84
C SER A 133 3.58 17.24 -14.52
N ASP A 134 2.84 17.29 -13.41
CA ASP A 134 3.39 17.46 -12.06
C ASP A 134 4.28 16.26 -11.66
N ILE A 135 3.78 15.05 -11.92
CA ILE A 135 4.54 13.81 -11.64
C ILE A 135 5.80 13.75 -12.51
N ARG A 136 5.70 14.07 -13.81
CA ARG A 136 6.88 14.12 -14.70
C ARG A 136 7.90 15.13 -14.21
N ALA A 137 7.45 16.30 -13.78
CA ALA A 137 8.32 17.33 -13.22
C ALA A 137 9.01 16.87 -11.92
N ALA A 138 8.28 16.16 -11.03
CA ALA A 138 8.84 15.60 -9.81
C ALA A 138 9.93 14.56 -10.11
N PHE A 139 9.67 13.60 -11.01
CA PHE A 139 10.69 12.64 -11.45
C PHE A 139 11.93 13.35 -12.02
N GLY A 140 11.75 14.27 -13.00
CA GLY A 140 12.86 14.96 -13.64
C GLY A 140 13.69 15.81 -12.68
N LYS A 141 13.04 16.52 -11.75
CA LYS A 141 13.73 17.37 -10.74
C LYS A 141 14.60 16.55 -9.78
N HIS A 142 14.23 15.32 -9.51
CA HIS A 142 14.91 14.45 -8.55
C HIS A 142 15.74 13.34 -9.20
N GLY A 143 16.12 13.50 -10.49
CA GLY A 143 17.06 12.61 -11.18
C GLY A 143 16.45 11.29 -11.63
N GLY A 144 15.13 11.24 -11.79
CA GLY A 144 14.38 10.12 -12.34
C GLY A 144 13.73 10.43 -13.69
N SER A 145 12.98 9.51 -14.21
CA SER A 145 12.19 9.65 -15.44
C SER A 145 10.85 8.94 -15.34
N LEU A 146 9.80 9.63 -15.75
CA LEU A 146 8.47 9.02 -15.93
C LEU A 146 8.51 8.13 -17.18
N GLY A 147 8.09 6.89 -17.02
CA GLY A 147 7.98 5.90 -18.10
C GLY A 147 6.56 5.81 -18.66
N GLU A 148 6.38 4.83 -19.53
CA GLU A 148 5.06 4.45 -20.04
C GLU A 148 4.34 3.49 -19.08
N THR A 149 3.05 3.28 -19.28
CA THR A 149 2.27 2.30 -18.52
C THR A 149 2.88 0.91 -18.66
N ASN A 150 2.99 0.18 -17.56
CA ASN A 150 3.63 -1.14 -17.44
C ASN A 150 5.16 -1.14 -17.63
N SER A 151 5.82 0.01 -17.56
CA SER A 151 7.28 0.09 -17.67
C SER A 151 8.01 -0.49 -16.46
N VAL A 152 7.36 -0.53 -15.27
CA VAL A 152 7.95 -1.09 -14.04
C VAL A 152 7.02 -2.08 -13.30
N ALA A 153 5.75 -2.20 -13.69
CA ALA A 153 4.77 -3.02 -12.99
C ALA A 153 5.20 -4.49 -12.87
N PHE A 154 5.97 -5.02 -13.81
CA PHE A 154 6.50 -6.40 -13.78
C PHE A 154 7.51 -6.66 -12.66
N LEU A 155 8.06 -5.61 -12.04
CA LEU A 155 8.93 -5.68 -10.86
C LEU A 155 8.16 -5.76 -9.54
N PHE A 156 6.83 -5.76 -9.61
CA PHE A 156 5.96 -5.78 -8.44
C PHE A 156 4.91 -6.89 -8.57
N ALA A 157 4.52 -7.45 -7.43
CA ALA A 157 3.32 -8.27 -7.31
C ALA A 157 2.20 -7.41 -6.71
N ARG A 158 1.00 -7.49 -7.29
CA ARG A 158 -0.18 -6.85 -6.71
C ARG A 158 -0.88 -7.85 -5.79
N LEU A 159 -1.09 -7.48 -4.53
CA LEU A 159 -1.60 -8.36 -3.47
C LEU A 159 -2.71 -7.66 -2.69
N GLY A 160 -3.54 -8.47 -1.99
CA GLY A 160 -4.33 -7.98 -0.88
C GLY A 160 -3.48 -7.93 0.39
N VAL A 161 -3.60 -6.85 1.18
CA VAL A 161 -2.90 -6.69 2.45
C VAL A 161 -3.90 -6.31 3.53
N ILE A 162 -3.95 -7.09 4.61
CA ILE A 162 -4.77 -6.85 5.80
C ILE A 162 -3.83 -6.61 6.98
N ARG A 163 -4.08 -5.57 7.76
CA ARG A 163 -3.29 -5.25 8.96
C ARG A 163 -4.14 -5.27 10.20
N TYR A 164 -3.59 -5.88 11.24
CA TYR A 164 -4.12 -5.85 12.60
C TYR A 164 -3.08 -5.26 13.55
N LEU A 165 -3.56 -4.56 14.58
CA LEU A 165 -2.69 -4.10 15.68
C LEU A 165 -2.18 -5.28 16.52
N PRO A 166 -1.05 -5.14 17.23
CA PRO A 166 -0.43 -6.25 17.98
C PRO A 166 -1.35 -6.90 19.03
N GLY A 167 -2.27 -6.13 19.58
CA GLY A 167 -3.22 -6.60 20.61
C GLY A 167 -4.43 -7.37 20.08
N ALA A 168 -4.59 -7.52 18.75
CA ALA A 168 -5.75 -8.19 18.18
C ALA A 168 -5.74 -9.70 18.45
N ALA A 169 -4.57 -10.34 18.39
CA ALA A 169 -4.37 -11.76 18.65
C ALA A 169 -2.90 -12.06 18.98
N SER A 170 -2.60 -13.28 19.43
CA SER A 170 -1.22 -13.78 19.40
C SER A 170 -0.78 -14.10 17.97
N ALA A 171 0.54 -14.13 17.73
CA ALA A 171 1.09 -14.45 16.41
C ALA A 171 0.60 -15.82 15.91
N ASP A 172 0.58 -16.83 16.79
CA ASP A 172 0.12 -18.18 16.46
C ASP A 172 -1.37 -18.23 16.12
N ALA A 173 -2.22 -17.56 16.91
CA ALA A 173 -3.66 -17.51 16.66
C ALA A 173 -3.98 -16.75 15.35
N MET A 174 -3.25 -15.69 15.04
CA MET A 174 -3.40 -14.96 13.79
C MET A 174 -2.96 -15.81 12.59
N LEU A 175 -1.83 -16.51 12.71
CA LEU A 175 -1.31 -17.39 11.67
C LEU A 175 -2.31 -18.52 11.36
N GLU A 176 -2.81 -19.21 12.40
CA GLU A 176 -3.78 -20.30 12.25
C GLU A 176 -5.05 -19.81 11.54
N ALA A 177 -5.63 -18.72 12.03
CA ALA A 177 -6.86 -18.17 11.45
C ALA A 177 -6.67 -17.67 10.01
N ALA A 178 -5.54 -17.07 9.70
CA ALA A 178 -5.24 -16.59 8.36
C ALA A 178 -5.04 -17.75 7.36
N ILE A 179 -4.39 -18.83 7.77
CA ILE A 179 -4.28 -20.06 6.96
C ILE A 179 -5.66 -20.64 6.68
N GLU A 180 -6.49 -20.78 7.73
CA GLU A 180 -7.87 -21.27 7.59
C GLU A 180 -8.72 -20.40 6.65
N ALA A 181 -8.48 -19.08 6.66
CA ALA A 181 -9.17 -18.13 5.81
C ALA A 181 -8.66 -18.11 4.35
N GLY A 182 -7.52 -18.77 4.04
CA GLY A 182 -6.94 -18.82 2.70
C GLY A 182 -5.93 -17.73 2.41
N ALA A 183 -5.29 -17.13 3.43
CA ALA A 183 -4.21 -16.18 3.24
C ALA A 183 -2.94 -16.86 2.67
N GLU A 184 -2.17 -16.10 1.88
CA GLU A 184 -0.90 -16.59 1.31
C GLU A 184 0.27 -16.50 2.29
N ASN A 185 0.27 -15.47 3.15
CA ASN A 185 1.34 -15.27 4.13
C ASN A 185 0.87 -14.43 5.31
N VAL A 186 1.53 -14.62 6.46
CA VAL A 186 1.34 -13.83 7.68
C VAL A 186 2.70 -13.45 8.25
N ALA A 187 2.89 -12.17 8.51
CA ALA A 187 4.03 -11.64 9.24
C ALA A 187 3.54 -10.97 10.52
N SER A 188 4.10 -11.35 11.66
CA SER A 188 3.76 -10.78 12.97
C SER A 188 5.01 -10.24 13.64
N ASP A 189 4.95 -8.99 14.10
CA ASP A 189 6.02 -8.34 14.85
C ASP A 189 5.46 -7.40 15.93
N ALA A 190 6.32 -6.60 16.55
CA ALA A 190 5.92 -5.64 17.57
C ALA A 190 4.97 -4.53 17.08
N SER A 191 4.89 -4.30 15.76
CA SER A 191 4.00 -3.31 15.14
C SER A 191 2.62 -3.87 14.79
N GLY A 192 2.44 -5.19 14.83
CA GLY A 192 1.18 -5.87 14.56
C GLY A 192 1.31 -7.09 13.65
N HIS A 193 0.20 -7.41 13.00
CA HIS A 193 0.11 -8.53 12.09
C HIS A 193 -0.19 -8.01 10.68
N GLU A 194 0.58 -8.47 9.70
CA GLU A 194 0.36 -8.22 8.28
C GLU A 194 0.05 -9.53 7.59
N ILE A 195 -1.14 -9.60 7.01
CA ILE A 195 -1.65 -10.76 6.30
C ILE A 195 -1.70 -10.41 4.81
N THR A 196 -1.11 -11.26 3.95
CA THR A 196 -1.17 -11.08 2.50
C THR A 196 -2.03 -12.15 1.85
N THR A 197 -2.76 -11.76 0.81
CA THR A 197 -3.69 -12.59 0.08
C THR A 197 -3.54 -12.40 -1.43
N ALA A 198 -4.03 -13.34 -2.22
CA ALA A 198 -4.33 -13.04 -3.61
C ALA A 198 -5.35 -11.88 -3.72
N ILE A 199 -5.35 -11.19 -4.86
CA ILE A 199 -6.22 -10.00 -5.08
C ILE A 199 -7.69 -10.37 -4.86
N ASP A 200 -8.12 -11.49 -5.42
CA ASP A 200 -9.52 -11.91 -5.42
C ASP A 200 -10.00 -12.35 -4.04
N ASP A 201 -9.09 -12.78 -3.17
CA ASP A 201 -9.39 -13.33 -1.85
C ASP A 201 -9.37 -12.28 -0.72
N LEU A 202 -8.90 -11.07 -0.99
CA LEU A 202 -8.71 -10.02 0.03
C LEU A 202 -9.95 -9.84 0.92
N PHE A 203 -11.12 -9.70 0.33
CA PHE A 203 -12.33 -9.39 1.09
C PHE A 203 -12.89 -10.62 1.81
N ALA A 204 -12.77 -11.81 1.24
CA ALA A 204 -13.18 -13.05 1.88
C ALA A 204 -12.33 -13.37 3.12
N VAL A 205 -11.00 -13.24 2.98
CA VAL A 205 -10.05 -13.42 4.09
C VAL A 205 -10.27 -12.35 5.17
N ARG A 206 -10.44 -11.08 4.79
CA ARG A 206 -10.75 -10.01 5.72
C ARG A 206 -12.00 -10.31 6.54
N ASP A 207 -13.10 -10.68 5.89
CA ASP A 207 -14.39 -10.91 6.55
C ASP A 207 -14.30 -12.11 7.53
N SER A 208 -13.56 -13.16 7.16
CA SER A 208 -13.28 -14.30 8.03
C SER A 208 -12.49 -13.91 9.28
N LEU A 209 -11.43 -13.10 9.11
CA LEU A 209 -10.60 -12.63 10.22
C LEU A 209 -11.36 -11.61 11.09
N GLU A 210 -12.16 -10.73 10.48
CA GLU A 210 -12.98 -9.74 11.19
C GLU A 210 -14.01 -10.41 12.10
N ALA A 211 -14.61 -11.49 11.68
CA ALA A 211 -15.56 -12.27 12.50
C ALA A 211 -14.88 -12.87 13.75
N ARG A 212 -13.57 -13.15 13.70
CA ARG A 212 -12.82 -13.78 14.80
C ARG A 212 -12.11 -12.78 15.70
N PHE A 213 -11.54 -11.72 15.13
CA PHE A 213 -10.67 -10.77 15.83
C PHE A 213 -11.20 -9.33 15.83
N GLY A 214 -12.36 -9.07 15.24
CA GLY A 214 -12.88 -7.73 15.04
C GLY A 214 -12.26 -7.02 13.82
N ALA A 215 -12.65 -5.76 13.63
CA ALA A 215 -12.24 -5.00 12.45
C ALA A 215 -10.71 -4.81 12.36
N PRO A 216 -10.10 -5.06 11.19
CA PRO A 216 -8.69 -4.79 10.97
C PRO A 216 -8.40 -3.29 10.98
N GLU A 217 -7.15 -2.92 11.25
CA GLU A 217 -6.66 -1.55 11.07
C GLU A 217 -6.82 -1.07 9.62
N SER A 218 -6.52 -1.95 8.67
CA SER A 218 -6.71 -1.69 7.24
C SER A 218 -6.82 -2.99 6.44
N ALA A 219 -7.55 -2.91 5.30
CA ALA A 219 -7.55 -3.93 4.26
C ALA A 219 -7.55 -3.24 2.91
N ARG A 220 -6.52 -3.47 2.10
CA ARG A 220 -6.32 -2.77 0.82
C ARG A 220 -5.52 -3.60 -0.16
N PHE A 221 -5.57 -3.22 -1.43
CA PHE A 221 -4.58 -3.69 -2.42
C PHE A 221 -3.26 -2.96 -2.23
N ASP A 222 -2.16 -3.66 -2.49
CA ASP A 222 -0.81 -3.14 -2.33
C ASP A 222 0.09 -3.67 -3.46
N TRP A 223 1.16 -2.92 -3.80
CA TRP A 223 2.18 -3.33 -4.75
C TRP A 223 3.43 -3.71 -3.97
N ARG A 224 3.81 -4.98 -4.03
CA ARG A 224 5.01 -5.49 -3.36
C ARG A 224 6.11 -5.73 -4.35
N PRO A 225 7.30 -5.17 -4.15
CA PRO A 225 8.43 -5.42 -5.04
C PRO A 225 8.84 -6.89 -4.99
N THR A 226 9.03 -7.50 -6.17
CA THR A 226 9.56 -8.86 -6.32
C THR A 226 11.09 -8.86 -6.31
N THR A 227 11.70 -7.74 -6.64
CA THR A 227 13.14 -7.48 -6.59
C THR A 227 13.39 -6.12 -5.97
N GLN A 228 14.51 -5.96 -5.25
CA GLN A 228 14.86 -4.73 -4.57
C GLN A 228 16.23 -4.22 -5.00
N VAL A 229 16.37 -2.90 -5.03
CA VAL A 229 17.64 -2.19 -5.25
C VAL A 229 18.17 -1.74 -3.89
N THR A 230 19.30 -2.27 -3.45
CA THR A 230 19.95 -1.83 -2.22
C THR A 230 20.61 -0.47 -2.43
N LEU A 231 20.31 0.48 -1.54
CA LEU A 231 20.76 1.86 -1.63
C LEU A 231 21.85 2.16 -0.58
N ASP A 232 22.88 2.89 -1.02
CA ASP A 232 23.78 3.60 -0.12
C ASP A 232 23.12 4.91 0.39
N GLU A 233 23.82 5.65 1.24
CA GLU A 233 23.31 6.85 1.89
C GLU A 233 22.91 7.96 0.90
N ASP A 234 23.78 8.27 -0.08
CA ASP A 234 23.53 9.33 -1.06
C ASP A 234 22.36 9.00 -1.97
N ARG A 235 22.31 7.74 -2.46
CA ARG A 235 21.21 7.24 -3.30
C ARG A 235 19.90 7.16 -2.54
N ALA A 236 19.94 6.71 -1.29
CA ALA A 236 18.78 6.68 -0.42
C ALA A 236 18.22 8.10 -0.20
N ALA A 237 19.09 9.09 0.11
CA ALA A 237 18.67 10.47 0.27
C ALA A 237 18.02 11.05 -1.00
N ALA A 238 18.55 10.71 -2.18
CA ALA A 238 17.99 11.15 -3.45
C ALA A 238 16.62 10.50 -3.74
N VAL A 239 16.50 9.19 -3.53
CA VAL A 239 15.23 8.45 -3.68
C VAL A 239 14.16 8.99 -2.72
N LEU A 240 14.50 9.17 -1.44
CA LEU A 240 13.56 9.68 -0.45
C LEU A 240 13.02 11.07 -0.81
N LYS A 241 13.85 11.97 -1.36
CA LYS A 241 13.41 13.29 -1.85
C LYS A 241 12.40 13.18 -3.00
N LEU A 242 12.58 12.22 -3.92
CA LEU A 242 11.63 11.97 -4.98
C LEU A 242 10.30 11.48 -4.41
N LEU A 243 10.35 10.51 -3.51
CA LEU A 243 9.13 9.93 -2.91
C LEU A 243 8.36 10.97 -2.08
N ASP A 244 9.07 11.82 -1.33
CA ASP A 244 8.48 12.96 -0.62
C ASP A 244 7.77 13.92 -1.59
N ALA A 245 8.42 14.28 -2.69
CA ALA A 245 7.84 15.19 -3.68
C ALA A 245 6.61 14.59 -4.39
N LEU A 246 6.60 13.28 -4.63
CA LEU A 246 5.44 12.58 -5.18
C LEU A 246 4.31 12.49 -4.18
N ASP A 247 4.59 12.16 -2.91
CA ASP A 247 3.56 12.06 -1.87
C ASP A 247 2.98 13.42 -1.46
N ASP A 248 3.73 14.50 -1.65
CA ASP A 248 3.29 15.88 -1.43
C ASP A 248 2.27 16.37 -2.49
N ASN A 249 2.13 15.68 -3.61
CA ASN A 249 1.11 16.00 -4.61
C ASN A 249 -0.28 15.57 -4.14
N ASP A 250 -1.24 16.49 -4.17
CA ASP A 250 -2.60 16.26 -3.66
C ASP A 250 -3.37 15.17 -4.41
N ASP A 251 -3.06 14.94 -5.69
CA ASP A 251 -3.72 13.92 -6.50
C ASP A 251 -3.16 12.51 -6.23
N VAL A 252 -1.93 12.41 -5.71
CA VAL A 252 -1.27 11.13 -5.42
C VAL A 252 -1.86 10.49 -4.16
N GLN A 253 -2.31 9.26 -4.28
CA GLN A 253 -2.84 8.46 -3.16
C GLN A 253 -1.77 7.58 -2.54
N ASN A 254 -1.06 6.83 -3.37
CA ASN A 254 -0.03 5.90 -2.95
C ASN A 254 1.20 6.00 -3.85
N VAL A 255 2.38 5.80 -3.25
CA VAL A 255 3.66 5.67 -3.96
C VAL A 255 4.31 4.38 -3.51
N TYR A 256 4.70 3.53 -4.44
CA TYR A 256 5.40 2.27 -4.19
C TYR A 256 6.75 2.29 -4.88
N ALA A 257 7.77 1.73 -4.24
CA ALA A 257 9.11 1.71 -4.79
C ALA A 257 9.86 0.43 -4.40
N ASN A 258 10.76 -0.04 -5.26
CA ASN A 258 11.45 -1.31 -5.11
C ASN A 258 12.86 -1.16 -4.53
N PHE A 259 13.03 -0.36 -3.49
CA PHE A 259 14.34 -0.18 -2.84
C PHE A 259 14.41 -0.88 -1.48
N ASP A 260 15.63 -1.11 -1.05
CA ASP A 260 15.98 -1.53 0.31
C ASP A 260 17.11 -0.63 0.84
N ILE A 261 16.95 -0.15 2.08
CA ILE A 261 17.97 0.66 2.77
C ILE A 261 18.46 -0.14 3.97
N PRO A 262 19.77 -0.50 4.01
CA PRO A 262 20.36 -1.19 5.16
C PRO A 262 20.16 -0.41 6.47
N GLU A 263 20.00 -1.12 7.58
CA GLU A 263 19.74 -0.50 8.90
C GLU A 263 20.82 0.52 9.28
N GLU A 264 22.08 0.24 8.93
CA GLU A 264 23.20 1.15 9.20
C GLU A 264 23.09 2.48 8.44
N VAL A 265 22.61 2.42 7.18
CA VAL A 265 22.35 3.61 6.36
C VAL A 265 21.13 4.36 6.90
N MET A 266 20.10 3.60 7.29
CA MET A 266 18.89 4.16 7.88
C MET A 266 19.18 4.95 9.16
N ALA A 267 20.04 4.43 10.02
CA ALA A 267 20.44 5.09 11.25
C ALA A 267 21.17 6.43 11.02
N ARG A 268 21.88 6.56 9.89
CA ARG A 268 22.56 7.83 9.52
C ARG A 268 21.65 8.87 8.90
N LEU A 269 20.57 8.43 8.24
CA LEU A 269 19.56 9.31 7.62
C LEU A 269 18.51 9.83 8.61
N ALA A 270 18.38 9.19 9.79
CA ALA A 270 17.41 9.53 10.83
C ALA A 270 17.88 10.70 11.71
#